data_6841de568fe5991b79f25f1466e0f398
#
_entry.id   6841de568fe5991b79f25f1466e0f398
#
_cell.length_a   1.000
_cell.length_b   1.000
_cell.length_c   1.000
_cell.angle_alpha   90.00
_cell.angle_beta   90.00
_cell.angle_gamma   90.00
#
_symmetry.space_group_name_H-M   'P 1'
#
loop_
_entity.id
_entity.type
_entity.pdbx_description
1 polymer ?
#
loop_
_entity_poly.entity_id
_entity_poly.type
_entity_poly.pdbx_seq_one_letter_code
_entity_poly.pdbx_strand_id
1 'polypeptide(L)'
;ITDGWLSSEAQGRRSIYRYSESGAKRDRLAQPRVYQNANDLWDGEWHVVVANNWSSDPELYAQYVRDLMWSGFGKISENVFIRPRVSDKSVCCCRELAESISPTSICFTAETARCVSQEPLVDLIKRTWDLDTIKSRYEVFIDRYEPLLAAVWKNPRLPGAQAFAIRLFMMHDFRRIRLVDPMLPPALLPDSWSGDQAFYVAHELYDLLIPSSEQYVMEYMQG
;
A
#
# COMPACT_ATOMS: atom_id res chain seq x y z
N ILE A 1 -12.44 4.29 14.35
CA ILE A 1 -12.53 4.42 15.81
C ILE A 1 -12.09 3.10 16.43
N THR A 2 -12.70 1.98 16.06
CA THR A 2 -12.33 0.63 16.56
C THR A 2 -10.87 0.25 16.29
N ASP A 3 -10.28 0.73 15.20
CA ASP A 3 -8.90 0.42 14.80
C ASP A 3 -7.87 1.48 15.26
N GLY A 4 -8.29 2.43 16.10
CA GLY A 4 -7.41 3.45 16.63
C GLY A 4 -6.94 4.53 15.63
N TRP A 5 -7.50 4.59 14.42
CA TRP A 5 -7.12 5.57 13.39
C TRP A 5 -7.66 6.97 13.66
N LEU A 6 -8.84 7.04 14.24
CA LEU A 6 -9.56 8.28 14.48
C LEU A 6 -9.90 8.42 15.96
N SER A 7 -9.69 9.62 16.48
CA SER A 7 -10.29 10.08 17.73
C SER A 7 -11.56 10.87 17.41
N SER A 8 -12.58 10.76 18.25
CA SER A 8 -13.80 11.56 18.15
C SER A 8 -13.97 12.43 19.37
N GLU A 9 -14.33 13.69 19.14
CA GLU A 9 -14.68 14.66 20.17
C GLU A 9 -16.12 15.12 19.96
N ALA A 10 -16.96 14.99 20.99
CA ALA A 10 -18.34 15.43 20.93
C ALA A 10 -18.41 16.95 21.15
N GLN A 11 -18.96 17.69 20.18
CA GLN A 11 -19.19 19.11 20.27
C GLN A 11 -20.71 19.40 20.15
N GLY A 12 -21.40 19.37 21.25
CA GLY A 12 -22.86 19.46 21.31
C GLY A 12 -23.52 18.22 20.65
N ARG A 13 -24.31 18.45 19.59
CA ARG A 13 -24.96 17.38 18.80
C ARG A 13 -24.13 16.84 17.65
N ARG A 14 -22.90 17.36 17.44
CA ARG A 14 -21.99 16.95 16.37
C ARG A 14 -20.78 16.24 16.95
N SER A 15 -20.23 15.29 16.19
CA SER A 15 -18.95 14.65 16.50
C SER A 15 -17.90 15.14 15.52
N ILE A 16 -16.79 15.62 16.04
CA ILE A 16 -15.61 15.99 15.25
C ILE A 16 -14.66 14.81 15.28
N TYR A 17 -14.23 14.35 14.11
CA TYR A 17 -13.27 13.28 13.95
C TYR A 17 -11.92 13.86 13.57
N ARG A 18 -10.87 13.38 14.22
CA ARG A 18 -9.48 13.74 13.91
C ARG A 18 -8.66 12.48 13.82
N TYR A 19 -7.60 12.52 13.02
CA TYR A 19 -6.62 11.45 13.06
C TYR A 19 -6.02 11.37 14.46
N SER A 20 -5.91 10.16 14.99
CA SER A 20 -5.04 9.88 16.13
C SER A 20 -3.57 10.04 15.67
N GLU A 21 -2.63 10.13 16.61
CA GLU A 21 -1.20 10.18 16.28
C GLU A 21 -0.77 8.94 15.45
N SER A 22 -1.21 7.76 15.86
CA SER A 22 -0.99 6.51 15.12
C SER A 22 -1.68 6.50 13.75
N GLY A 23 -2.91 7.05 13.65
CA GLY A 23 -3.63 7.18 12.39
C GLY A 23 -2.94 8.13 11.43
N ALA A 24 -2.46 9.28 11.90
CA ALA A 24 -1.71 10.23 11.08
C ALA A 24 -0.36 9.65 10.60
N LYS A 25 0.33 8.86 11.44
CA LYS A 25 1.55 8.16 11.03
C LYS A 25 1.25 7.13 9.93
N ARG A 26 0.22 6.32 10.10
CA ARG A 26 -0.19 5.32 9.09
C ARG A 26 -0.62 5.97 7.78
N ASP A 27 -1.37 7.06 7.82
CA ASP A 27 -1.77 7.78 6.61
C ASP A 27 -0.55 8.33 5.85
N ARG A 28 0.40 8.95 6.53
CA ARG A 28 1.66 9.42 5.92
C ARG A 28 2.45 8.30 5.25
N LEU A 29 2.49 7.11 5.86
CA LEU A 29 3.16 5.94 5.28
C LEU A 29 2.36 5.32 4.12
N ALA A 30 1.04 5.49 4.10
CA ALA A 30 0.17 4.99 3.04
C ALA A 30 0.23 5.84 1.77
N GLN A 31 0.39 7.15 1.90
CA GLN A 31 0.35 8.09 0.76
C GLN A 31 1.35 7.73 -0.35
N PRO A 32 2.66 7.51 -0.09
CA PRO A 32 3.58 7.12 -1.15
C PRO A 32 3.17 5.81 -1.85
N ARG A 33 2.63 4.86 -1.10
CA ARG A 33 2.20 3.56 -1.66
C ARG A 33 1.04 3.70 -2.64
N VAL A 34 0.15 4.65 -2.41
CA VAL A 34 -1.03 4.88 -3.26
C VAL A 34 -0.71 5.76 -4.46
N TYR A 35 0.09 6.81 -4.24
CA TYR A 35 0.28 7.87 -5.24
C TYR A 35 1.62 7.79 -5.99
N GLN A 36 2.53 6.89 -5.61
CA GLN A 36 3.81 6.70 -6.30
C GLN A 36 3.88 5.28 -6.87
N ASN A 37 4.44 5.16 -8.07
CA ASN A 37 4.76 3.85 -8.61
C ASN A 37 6.14 3.43 -8.10
N ALA A 38 6.27 2.19 -7.64
CA ALA A 38 7.53 1.65 -7.18
C ALA A 38 8.35 1.21 -8.39
N ASN A 39 9.15 2.12 -8.94
CA ASN A 39 10.13 1.82 -9.98
C ASN A 39 11.55 1.69 -9.39
N ASP A 40 11.66 1.46 -8.10
CA ASP A 40 12.94 1.36 -7.43
C ASP A 40 13.67 0.08 -7.84
N LEU A 41 14.92 0.23 -8.24
CA LEU A 41 15.77 -0.91 -8.59
C LEU A 41 16.13 -1.68 -7.31
N TRP A 42 15.93 -2.98 -7.36
CA TRP A 42 16.40 -3.88 -6.33
C TRP A 42 17.91 -4.11 -6.47
N ASP A 43 18.64 -3.97 -5.39
CA ASP A 43 20.11 -4.15 -5.33
C ASP A 43 20.54 -5.58 -4.99
N GLY A 44 19.59 -6.51 -4.83
CA GLY A 44 19.86 -7.89 -4.45
C GLY A 44 19.90 -8.13 -2.94
N GLU A 45 19.67 -7.08 -2.14
CA GLU A 45 19.68 -7.17 -0.68
C GLU A 45 18.28 -7.20 -0.07
N TRP A 46 18.19 -7.70 1.14
CA TRP A 46 16.98 -7.84 1.92
C TRP A 46 17.13 -7.19 3.29
N HIS A 47 16.09 -6.54 3.73
CA HIS A 47 15.93 -6.28 5.15
C HIS A 47 15.34 -7.53 5.79
N VAL A 48 15.99 -8.02 6.83
CA VAL A 48 15.57 -9.19 7.58
C VAL A 48 15.27 -8.75 9.01
N VAL A 49 14.08 -9.11 9.48
CA VAL A 49 13.65 -8.89 10.87
C VAL A 49 13.47 -10.23 11.54
N VAL A 50 14.14 -10.43 12.64
CA VAL A 50 13.97 -11.58 13.54
C VAL A 50 13.28 -11.09 14.80
N ALA A 51 12.03 -11.50 14.99
CA ALA A 51 11.25 -11.18 16.17
C ALA A 51 11.56 -12.17 17.29
N ASN A 52 12.21 -11.72 18.35
CA ASN A 52 12.51 -12.58 19.48
C ASN A 52 11.35 -12.64 20.48
N ASN A 53 11.08 -13.86 20.91
CA ASN A 53 10.28 -14.30 22.05
C ASN A 53 9.20 -13.34 22.60
N TRP A 54 8.01 -13.39 21.98
CA TRP A 54 6.81 -12.66 22.39
C TRP A 54 5.85 -13.50 23.25
N SER A 55 6.37 -14.51 23.95
CA SER A 55 5.56 -15.42 24.76
C SER A 55 4.77 -14.72 25.88
N SER A 56 5.12 -13.49 26.21
CA SER A 56 4.49 -12.73 27.31
C SER A 56 3.31 -11.85 26.88
N ASP A 57 3.17 -11.50 25.59
CA ASP A 57 2.07 -10.67 25.08
C ASP A 57 1.69 -11.03 23.63
N PRO A 58 0.76 -11.97 23.43
CA PRO A 58 0.31 -12.41 22.11
C PRO A 58 -0.40 -11.30 21.29
N GLU A 59 -1.07 -10.36 21.95
CA GLU A 59 -1.79 -9.28 21.25
C GLU A 59 -0.81 -8.27 20.67
N LEU A 60 0.19 -7.90 21.45
CA LEU A 60 1.28 -7.02 21.01
C LEU A 60 2.07 -7.64 19.85
N TYR A 61 2.34 -8.95 19.92
CA TYR A 61 2.96 -9.68 18.81
C TYR A 61 2.10 -9.66 17.54
N ALA A 62 0.81 -9.92 17.67
CA ALA A 62 -0.10 -9.91 16.53
C ALA A 62 -0.18 -8.50 15.88
N GLN A 63 -0.14 -7.45 16.70
CA GLN A 63 -0.08 -6.08 16.18
C GLN A 63 1.25 -5.82 15.45
N TYR A 64 2.36 -6.23 16.03
CA TYR A 64 3.69 -6.12 15.43
C TYR A 64 3.76 -6.80 14.05
N VAL A 65 3.27 -8.04 13.95
CA VAL A 65 3.21 -8.77 12.68
C VAL A 65 2.35 -8.02 11.65
N ARG A 66 1.20 -7.50 12.05
CA ARG A 66 0.34 -6.69 11.16
C ARG A 66 1.07 -5.45 10.65
N ASP A 67 1.80 -4.75 11.50
CA ASP A 67 2.54 -3.54 11.14
C ASP A 67 3.73 -3.85 10.21
N LEU A 68 4.43 -4.98 10.41
CA LEU A 68 5.46 -5.47 9.49
C LEU A 68 4.87 -5.80 8.11
N MET A 69 3.80 -6.60 8.07
CA MET A 69 3.15 -6.97 6.81
C MET A 69 2.58 -5.74 6.10
N TRP A 70 2.00 -4.81 6.86
CA TRP A 70 1.53 -3.55 6.30
C TRP A 70 2.67 -2.70 5.71
N SER A 71 3.89 -2.83 6.24
CA SER A 71 5.09 -2.18 5.71
C SER A 71 5.73 -2.92 4.52
N GLY A 72 5.10 -3.99 4.03
CA GLY A 72 5.56 -4.76 2.87
C GLY A 72 6.50 -5.92 3.21
N PHE A 73 6.71 -6.20 4.51
CA PHE A 73 7.44 -7.39 4.90
C PHE A 73 6.62 -8.66 4.63
N GLY A 74 7.28 -9.70 4.15
CA GLY A 74 6.73 -11.04 4.04
C GLY A 74 7.26 -11.95 5.14
N LYS A 75 6.42 -12.86 5.60
CA LYS A 75 6.76 -13.83 6.65
C LYS A 75 7.31 -15.10 6.02
N ILE A 76 8.59 -15.42 6.26
CA ILE A 76 9.24 -16.64 5.76
C ILE A 76 9.28 -17.78 6.77
N SER A 77 9.22 -17.46 8.06
CA SER A 77 9.05 -18.43 9.14
C SER A 77 8.34 -17.80 10.32
N GLU A 78 8.13 -18.55 11.41
CA GLU A 78 7.33 -18.08 12.55
C GLU A 78 7.75 -16.71 13.06
N ASN A 79 9.06 -16.47 13.15
CA ASN A 79 9.63 -15.24 13.72
C ASN A 79 10.55 -14.48 12.76
N VAL A 80 10.59 -14.83 11.47
CA VAL A 80 11.47 -14.20 10.48
C VAL A 80 10.67 -13.59 9.35
N PHE A 81 10.92 -12.30 9.15
CA PHE A 81 10.27 -11.49 8.13
C PHE A 81 11.32 -10.89 7.21
N ILE A 82 11.00 -10.81 5.91
CA ILE A 82 11.91 -10.24 4.92
C ILE A 82 11.17 -9.17 4.08
N ARG A 83 11.95 -8.21 3.60
CA ARG A 83 11.51 -7.23 2.62
C ARG A 83 12.68 -6.90 1.70
N PRO A 84 12.48 -6.78 0.36
CA PRO A 84 13.53 -6.30 -0.52
C PRO A 84 14.05 -4.94 -0.10
N ARG A 85 15.35 -4.75 -0.12
CA ARG A 85 15.96 -3.42 0.05
C ARG A 85 15.86 -2.70 -1.28
N VAL A 86 15.19 -1.59 -1.30
CA VAL A 86 15.15 -0.66 -2.40
C VAL A 86 15.88 0.61 -1.99
N SER A 87 16.57 1.26 -2.93
CA SER A 87 17.53 2.33 -2.63
C SER A 87 16.98 3.42 -1.70
N ASP A 88 17.80 3.83 -0.77
CA ASP A 88 17.86 5.00 0.14
C ASP A 88 16.59 5.68 0.68
N LYS A 89 15.49 5.77 -0.04
CA LYS A 89 14.31 6.49 0.45
C LYS A 89 13.42 5.67 1.39
N SER A 90 13.55 4.34 1.37
CA SER A 90 12.76 3.43 2.22
C SER A 90 13.50 2.96 3.47
N VAL A 91 14.77 3.28 3.63
CA VAL A 91 15.61 2.88 4.79
C VAL A 91 15.07 3.45 6.10
N CYS A 92 14.42 4.61 6.05
CA CYS A 92 13.80 5.24 7.21
C CYS A 92 12.75 4.31 7.87
N CYS A 93 11.94 3.61 7.06
CA CYS A 93 10.85 2.81 7.60
C CYS A 93 11.29 1.57 8.40
N CYS A 94 12.39 0.91 8.01
CA CYS A 94 12.79 -0.33 8.69
C CYS A 94 13.41 -0.06 10.06
N ARG A 95 14.22 1.00 10.16
CA ARG A 95 14.85 1.39 11.41
C ARG A 95 13.84 2.01 12.38
N GLU A 96 13.02 2.92 11.89
CA GLU A 96 11.93 3.52 12.67
C GLU A 96 10.89 2.48 13.10
N LEU A 97 10.60 1.48 12.22
CA LEU A 97 9.72 0.38 12.55
C LEU A 97 10.34 -0.51 13.64
N ALA A 98 11.61 -0.89 13.48
CA ALA A 98 12.32 -1.69 14.47
C ALA A 98 12.45 -0.96 15.83
N GLU A 99 12.73 0.33 15.81
CA GLU A 99 12.84 1.15 17.02
C GLU A 99 11.50 1.48 17.67
N SER A 100 10.43 1.61 16.87
CA SER A 100 9.12 2.02 17.38
C SER A 100 8.26 0.86 17.89
N ILE A 101 8.55 -0.38 17.48
CA ILE A 101 7.62 -1.48 17.66
C ILE A 101 8.09 -2.52 18.65
N SER A 102 9.42 -2.77 18.80
CA SER A 102 9.91 -3.66 19.86
C SER A 102 11.40 -3.57 20.09
N PRO A 103 11.83 -3.39 21.35
CA PRO A 103 13.24 -3.47 21.74
C PRO A 103 13.82 -4.89 21.66
N THR A 104 13.01 -5.91 21.32
CA THR A 104 13.42 -7.32 21.29
C THR A 104 13.63 -7.88 19.88
N SER A 105 13.40 -7.08 18.83
CA SER A 105 13.61 -7.51 17.45
C SER A 105 15.04 -7.17 16.98
N ILE A 106 15.62 -8.07 16.18
CA ILE A 106 16.93 -7.85 15.54
C ILE A 106 16.66 -7.57 14.07
N CYS A 107 17.22 -6.48 13.56
CA CYS A 107 17.13 -6.08 12.16
C CYS A 107 18.52 -6.13 11.54
N PHE A 108 18.66 -6.76 10.39
CA PHE A 108 19.90 -6.75 9.60
C PHE A 108 19.61 -6.79 8.12
N THR A 109 20.62 -6.52 7.29
CA THR A 109 20.56 -6.71 5.85
C THR A 109 21.24 -8.02 5.46
N ALA A 110 20.69 -8.70 4.46
CA ALA A 110 21.25 -9.91 3.91
C ALA A 110 21.28 -9.82 2.38
N GLU A 111 22.37 -10.24 1.79
CA GLU A 111 22.52 -10.33 0.34
C GLU A 111 21.98 -11.68 -0.16
N THR A 112 21.31 -11.67 -1.32
CA THR A 112 20.94 -12.91 -2.00
C THR A 112 22.21 -13.56 -2.54
N ALA A 113 22.59 -14.71 -1.99
CA ALA A 113 23.65 -15.52 -2.54
C ALA A 113 23.33 -15.87 -4.01
N ARG A 114 24.34 -15.87 -4.88
CA ARG A 114 24.16 -16.28 -6.28
C ARG A 114 23.74 -17.75 -6.30
N CYS A 115 22.47 -17.97 -6.57
CA CYS A 115 21.91 -19.31 -6.81
C CYS A 115 22.26 -19.75 -8.24
N VAL A 116 22.46 -21.05 -8.41
CA VAL A 116 22.71 -21.66 -9.74
C VAL A 116 21.50 -21.51 -10.66
N SER A 117 20.28 -21.42 -10.08
CA SER A 117 19.05 -21.10 -10.78
C SER A 117 18.26 -20.04 -9.99
N GLN A 118 17.30 -19.36 -10.65
CA GLN A 118 16.40 -18.42 -9.99
C GLN A 118 15.17 -19.09 -9.36
N GLU A 119 14.94 -20.37 -9.60
CA GLU A 119 13.78 -21.11 -9.08
C GLU A 119 13.59 -20.98 -7.56
N PRO A 120 14.65 -21.12 -6.70
CA PRO A 120 14.48 -20.98 -5.27
C PRO A 120 14.01 -19.59 -4.84
N LEU A 121 14.40 -18.54 -5.56
CA LEU A 121 13.97 -17.17 -5.29
C LEU A 121 12.50 -16.95 -5.66
N VAL A 122 12.09 -17.45 -6.84
CA VAL A 122 10.69 -17.37 -7.29
C VAL A 122 9.77 -18.13 -6.32
N ASP A 123 10.18 -19.31 -5.87
CA ASP A 123 9.43 -20.08 -4.87
C ASP A 123 9.35 -19.41 -3.52
N LEU A 124 10.43 -18.76 -3.09
CA LEU A 124 10.45 -17.97 -1.85
C LEU A 124 9.41 -16.83 -1.95
N ILE A 125 9.42 -16.09 -3.04
CA ILE A 125 8.51 -14.97 -3.26
C ILE A 125 7.06 -15.44 -3.27
N LYS A 126 6.73 -16.48 -4.03
CA LYS A 126 5.38 -17.04 -4.12
C LYS A 126 4.84 -17.55 -2.77
N ARG A 127 5.71 -18.12 -1.92
CA ARG A 127 5.30 -18.59 -0.60
C ARG A 127 5.16 -17.45 0.41
N THR A 128 5.89 -16.36 0.20
CA THR A 128 5.99 -15.26 1.15
C THR A 128 4.89 -14.23 0.94
N TRP A 129 4.52 -13.97 -0.32
CA TRP A 129 3.48 -13.02 -0.69
C TRP A 129 2.45 -13.65 -1.63
N ASP A 130 1.18 -13.43 -1.36
CA ASP A 130 0.07 -13.89 -2.20
C ASP A 130 -0.12 -12.95 -3.41
N LEU A 131 0.88 -12.97 -4.31
CA LEU A 131 0.90 -12.10 -5.49
C LEU A 131 -0.22 -12.44 -6.48
N ASP A 132 -0.65 -13.69 -6.56
CA ASP A 132 -1.72 -14.13 -7.47
C ASP A 132 -3.07 -13.50 -7.08
N THR A 133 -3.39 -13.47 -5.79
CA THR A 133 -4.59 -12.79 -5.30
C THR A 133 -4.52 -11.28 -5.55
N ILE A 134 -3.38 -10.65 -5.34
CA ILE A 134 -3.20 -9.21 -5.57
C ILE A 134 -3.33 -8.89 -7.05
N LYS A 135 -2.69 -9.68 -7.92
CA LYS A 135 -2.79 -9.56 -9.36
C LYS A 135 -4.24 -9.65 -9.83
N SER A 136 -4.98 -10.65 -9.38
CA SER A 136 -6.40 -10.82 -9.72
C SER A 136 -7.25 -9.61 -9.31
N ARG A 137 -6.94 -8.99 -8.17
CA ARG A 137 -7.62 -7.73 -7.75
C ARG A 137 -7.31 -6.57 -8.68
N TYR A 138 -6.06 -6.44 -9.16
CA TYR A 138 -5.69 -5.44 -10.15
C TYR A 138 -6.38 -5.68 -11.49
N GLU A 139 -6.50 -6.92 -11.94
CA GLU A 139 -7.21 -7.28 -13.17
C GLU A 139 -8.70 -6.89 -13.08
N VAL A 140 -9.38 -7.21 -11.99
CA VAL A 140 -10.76 -6.77 -11.74
C VAL A 140 -10.89 -5.24 -11.71
N PHE A 141 -9.90 -4.54 -11.16
CA PHE A 141 -9.86 -3.08 -11.18
C PHE A 141 -9.72 -2.54 -12.61
N ILE A 142 -8.79 -3.08 -13.39
CA ILE A 142 -8.58 -2.69 -14.80
C ILE A 142 -9.85 -2.92 -15.61
N ASP A 143 -10.43 -4.10 -15.53
CA ASP A 143 -11.67 -4.45 -16.25
C ASP A 143 -12.82 -3.47 -15.96
N ARG A 144 -12.88 -2.95 -14.74
CA ARG A 144 -13.91 -1.99 -14.33
C ARG A 144 -13.63 -0.57 -14.81
N TYR A 145 -12.39 -0.10 -14.71
CA TYR A 145 -12.07 1.33 -14.85
C TYR A 145 -11.42 1.71 -16.18
N GLU A 146 -10.79 0.79 -16.90
CA GLU A 146 -10.21 1.07 -18.23
C GLU A 146 -11.27 1.45 -19.27
N PRO A 147 -12.47 0.81 -19.33
CA PRO A 147 -13.54 1.27 -20.21
C PRO A 147 -14.03 2.68 -19.86
N LEU A 148 -14.07 3.04 -18.57
CA LEU A 148 -14.43 4.38 -18.13
C LEU A 148 -13.37 5.40 -18.53
N LEU A 149 -12.09 5.09 -18.40
CA LEU A 149 -10.99 5.93 -18.88
C LEU A 149 -11.13 6.19 -20.38
N ALA A 150 -11.36 5.15 -21.17
CA ALA A 150 -11.59 5.28 -22.62
C ALA A 150 -12.82 6.13 -22.98
N ALA A 151 -13.89 6.05 -22.18
CA ALA A 151 -15.08 6.85 -22.37
C ALA A 151 -14.84 8.33 -22.01
N VAL A 152 -14.13 8.61 -20.91
CA VAL A 152 -13.78 9.96 -20.48
C VAL A 152 -12.83 10.63 -21.47
N TRP A 153 -11.87 9.91 -22.04
CA TRP A 153 -11.00 10.46 -23.09
C TRP A 153 -11.78 10.91 -24.33
N LYS A 154 -12.81 10.15 -24.71
CA LYS A 154 -13.67 10.53 -25.86
C LYS A 154 -14.58 11.71 -25.56
N ASN A 155 -15.03 11.83 -24.32
CA ASN A 155 -15.89 12.91 -23.86
C ASN A 155 -15.52 13.38 -22.44
N PRO A 156 -14.55 14.31 -22.30
CA PRO A 156 -14.06 14.77 -21.00
C PRO A 156 -15.06 15.65 -20.23
N ARG A 157 -16.19 16.03 -20.83
CA ARG A 157 -17.20 16.87 -20.18
C ARG A 157 -18.22 16.01 -19.44
N LEU A 158 -17.83 15.49 -18.28
CA LEU A 158 -18.76 14.83 -17.37
C LEU A 158 -19.40 15.84 -16.41
N PRO A 159 -20.69 15.65 -16.03
CA PRO A 159 -21.28 16.38 -14.92
C PRO A 159 -20.44 16.24 -13.65
N GLY A 160 -20.25 17.35 -12.93
CA GLY A 160 -19.33 17.39 -11.77
C GLY A 160 -19.64 16.35 -10.69
N ALA A 161 -20.93 16.11 -10.39
CA ALA A 161 -21.36 15.06 -9.47
C ALA A 161 -20.94 13.65 -9.91
N GLN A 162 -21.03 13.35 -11.22
CA GLN A 162 -20.60 12.07 -11.77
C GLN A 162 -19.08 11.94 -11.73
N ALA A 163 -18.35 12.98 -12.12
CA ALA A 163 -16.88 13.02 -12.05
C ALA A 163 -16.40 12.81 -10.63
N PHE A 164 -17.01 13.46 -9.64
CA PHE A 164 -16.72 13.29 -8.23
C PHE A 164 -16.97 11.86 -7.74
N ALA A 165 -18.13 11.28 -8.09
CA ALA A 165 -18.48 9.93 -7.68
C ALA A 165 -17.52 8.88 -8.28
N ILE A 166 -17.20 8.96 -9.58
CA ILE A 166 -16.26 8.06 -10.25
C ILE A 166 -14.87 8.17 -9.58
N ARG A 167 -14.37 9.40 -9.38
CA ARG A 167 -13.07 9.65 -8.74
C ARG A 167 -13.03 9.06 -7.33
N LEU A 168 -14.07 9.23 -6.54
CA LEU A 168 -14.16 8.73 -5.17
C LEU A 168 -14.13 7.20 -5.12
N PHE A 169 -14.99 6.52 -5.89
CA PHE A 169 -15.08 5.07 -5.88
C PHE A 169 -13.83 4.42 -6.49
N MET A 170 -13.32 4.96 -7.58
CA MET A 170 -12.11 4.48 -8.22
C MET A 170 -10.92 4.54 -7.25
N MET A 171 -10.70 5.68 -6.60
CA MET A 171 -9.62 5.82 -5.60
C MET A 171 -9.82 4.93 -4.37
N HIS A 172 -11.07 4.73 -3.94
CA HIS A 172 -11.36 3.79 -2.86
C HIS A 172 -10.96 2.36 -3.23
N ASP A 173 -11.37 1.88 -4.40
CA ASP A 173 -11.04 0.54 -4.88
C ASP A 173 -9.53 0.37 -5.09
N PHE A 174 -8.86 1.35 -5.71
CA PHE A 174 -7.43 1.34 -5.94
C PHE A 174 -6.63 1.29 -4.64
N ARG A 175 -6.96 2.16 -3.67
CA ARG A 175 -6.29 2.18 -2.36
C ARG A 175 -6.40 0.84 -1.63
N ARG A 176 -7.54 0.17 -1.71
CA ARG A 176 -7.73 -1.14 -1.07
C ARG A 176 -6.76 -2.20 -1.59
N ILE A 177 -6.38 -2.13 -2.86
CA ILE A 177 -5.40 -3.04 -3.46
C ILE A 177 -3.99 -2.59 -3.09
N ARG A 178 -3.67 -1.32 -3.29
CA ARG A 178 -2.33 -0.76 -3.03
C ARG A 178 -1.87 -0.91 -1.58
N LEU A 179 -2.78 -0.85 -0.63
CA LEU A 179 -2.44 -0.98 0.79
C LEU A 179 -2.10 -2.42 1.21
N VAL A 180 -2.52 -3.42 0.44
CA VAL A 180 -2.14 -4.82 0.67
C VAL A 180 -1.03 -5.32 -0.25
N ASP A 181 -0.72 -4.57 -1.32
CA ASP A 181 0.38 -4.86 -2.22
C ASP A 181 1.72 -4.67 -1.48
N PRO A 182 2.62 -5.66 -1.43
CA PRO A 182 3.93 -5.53 -0.80
C PRO A 182 4.85 -4.52 -1.49
N MET A 183 4.49 -4.05 -2.69
CA MET A 183 5.28 -3.11 -3.49
C MET A 183 6.67 -3.66 -3.80
N LEU A 184 6.73 -4.90 -4.26
CA LEU A 184 7.98 -5.54 -4.64
C LEU A 184 8.61 -4.84 -5.85
N PRO A 185 9.94 -4.78 -5.94
CA PRO A 185 10.65 -4.31 -7.11
C PRO A 185 10.27 -5.13 -8.36
N PRO A 186 10.29 -4.53 -9.57
CA PRO A 186 9.94 -5.23 -10.81
C PRO A 186 10.70 -6.54 -11.03
N ALA A 187 11.98 -6.60 -10.61
CA ALA A 187 12.80 -7.80 -10.72
C ALA A 187 12.29 -9.01 -9.91
N LEU A 188 11.38 -8.79 -8.95
CA LEU A 188 10.79 -9.82 -8.09
C LEU A 188 9.31 -10.08 -8.41
N LEU A 189 8.74 -9.35 -9.34
CA LEU A 189 7.35 -9.52 -9.77
C LEU A 189 7.24 -10.52 -10.94
N PRO A 190 6.09 -11.16 -11.12
CA PRO A 190 5.82 -11.95 -12.32
C PRO A 190 5.85 -11.09 -13.60
N ASP A 191 6.29 -11.63 -14.73
CA ASP A 191 6.34 -10.94 -16.04
C ASP A 191 4.98 -10.33 -16.45
N SER A 192 3.88 -10.92 -16.02
CA SER A 192 2.51 -10.48 -16.31
C SER A 192 1.89 -9.69 -15.15
N TRP A 193 2.67 -8.85 -14.45
CA TRP A 193 2.15 -8.06 -13.33
C TRP A 193 1.22 -6.95 -13.79
N SER A 194 0.00 -6.94 -13.26
CA SER A 194 -1.06 -6.00 -13.66
C SER A 194 -1.06 -4.69 -12.85
N GLY A 195 -0.18 -4.57 -11.85
CA GLY A 195 -0.14 -3.40 -10.96
C GLY A 195 0.22 -2.10 -11.67
N ASP A 196 1.14 -2.14 -12.65
CA ASP A 196 1.55 -0.96 -13.40
C ASP A 196 0.43 -0.42 -14.31
N GLN A 197 -0.31 -1.34 -14.97
CA GLN A 197 -1.46 -0.96 -15.79
C GLN A 197 -2.59 -0.40 -14.90
N ALA A 198 -2.86 -1.02 -13.77
CA ALA A 198 -3.84 -0.51 -12.82
C ALA A 198 -3.47 0.88 -12.28
N PHE A 199 -2.18 1.11 -11.98
CA PHE A 199 -1.67 2.41 -11.57
C PHE A 199 -1.89 3.45 -12.66
N TYR A 200 -1.53 3.13 -13.92
CA TYR A 200 -1.75 4.00 -15.06
C TYR A 200 -3.22 4.38 -15.23
N VAL A 201 -4.12 3.39 -15.22
CA VAL A 201 -5.57 3.62 -15.35
C VAL A 201 -6.09 4.51 -14.21
N ALA A 202 -5.67 4.25 -12.97
CA ALA A 202 -6.08 5.03 -11.81
C ALA A 202 -5.59 6.49 -11.91
N HIS A 203 -4.33 6.70 -12.29
CA HIS A 203 -3.72 8.02 -12.35
C HIS A 203 -4.33 8.88 -13.45
N GLU A 204 -4.41 8.34 -14.67
CA GLU A 204 -5.00 9.03 -15.81
C GLU A 204 -6.47 9.41 -15.57
N LEU A 205 -7.26 8.45 -15.07
CA LEU A 205 -8.67 8.72 -14.80
C LEU A 205 -8.84 9.74 -13.67
N TYR A 206 -7.99 9.68 -12.64
CA TYR A 206 -8.00 10.64 -11.54
C TYR A 206 -7.74 12.06 -12.06
N ASP A 207 -6.68 12.26 -12.84
CA ASP A 207 -6.27 13.57 -13.35
C ASP A 207 -7.30 14.17 -14.31
N LEU A 208 -7.88 13.35 -15.20
CA LEU A 208 -8.94 13.79 -16.09
C LEU A 208 -10.21 14.26 -15.37
N LEU A 209 -10.49 13.67 -14.20
CA LEU A 209 -11.70 13.98 -13.43
C LEU A 209 -11.53 15.14 -12.43
N ILE A 210 -10.29 15.56 -12.13
CA ILE A 210 -10.00 16.64 -11.18
C ILE A 210 -10.81 17.90 -11.49
N PRO A 211 -10.74 18.50 -12.70
CA PRO A 211 -11.35 19.82 -12.92
C PRO A 211 -12.85 19.83 -12.64
N SER A 212 -13.59 18.85 -13.20
CA SER A 212 -15.05 18.77 -13.02
C SER A 212 -15.45 18.43 -11.59
N SER A 213 -14.70 17.54 -10.92
CA SER A 213 -15.01 17.12 -9.55
C SER A 213 -14.71 18.20 -8.52
N GLU A 214 -13.62 18.97 -8.68
CA GLU A 214 -13.29 20.07 -7.77
C GLU A 214 -14.24 21.24 -7.92
N GLN A 215 -14.62 21.60 -9.14
CA GLN A 215 -15.64 22.60 -9.37
C GLN A 215 -16.95 22.23 -8.66
N TYR A 216 -17.40 21.00 -8.78
CA TYR A 216 -18.62 20.51 -8.11
C TYR A 216 -18.51 20.62 -6.57
N VAL A 217 -17.38 20.23 -5.99
CA VAL A 217 -17.16 20.32 -4.54
C VAL A 217 -17.18 21.77 -4.09
N MET A 218 -16.52 22.68 -4.82
CA MET A 218 -16.52 24.12 -4.48
C MET A 218 -17.91 24.72 -4.54
N GLU A 219 -18.71 24.41 -5.56
CA GLU A 219 -20.09 24.86 -5.69
C GLU A 219 -20.97 24.37 -4.53
N TYR A 220 -20.78 23.10 -4.12
CA TYR A 220 -21.55 22.52 -3.01
C TYR A 220 -21.15 23.07 -1.63
N MET A 221 -19.87 23.46 -1.44
CA MET A 221 -19.39 24.00 -0.17
C MET A 221 -19.76 25.49 0.02
N GLN A 222 -20.14 26.19 -1.04
CA GLN A 222 -20.52 27.62 -1.00
C GLN A 222 -22.03 27.84 -0.84
N GLY A 223 -22.87 26.79 -0.96
CA GLY A 223 -24.32 26.81 -0.75
C GLY A 223 -24.70 26.24 0.60
#